data_fbd7a0ed6ac231170e6216bf50d0b6c1
#
_entry.id   fbd7a0ed6ac231170e6216bf50d0b6c1
#
_cell.length_a   1.000
_cell.length_b   1.000
_cell.length_c   1.000
_cell.angle_alpha   90.00
_cell.angle_beta   90.00
_cell.angle_gamma   90.00
#
_symmetry.space_group_name_H-M   'P 1'
#
loop_
_entity.id
_entity.type
_entity.pdbx_description
1 polymer ?
#
loop_
_entity_poly.entity_id
_entity_poly.type
_entity_poly.pdbx_seq_one_letter_code
_entity_poly.pdbx_strand_id
1 'polypeptide(L)'
;MEDEILYLDRPGGATLAYCYTPPKAGVKGTTLVFLPGYMSDMEGGKAVAVDAWAKEQGRAMLRLDYAGCGASGGDFEDQSLIDWRDDVLFLIDKLTSGAITLIGSSMGGWLMLLVALSRPMRVKNLVGIAAAPDFTDWGFTQEQKMTILRDGKLEEETEYSDDPYVTTRTFWQSGDSSRLLHKEIAFDGAVRLLHGQKDADVPWEYSLETAKKIRSDDVQVHLVKDGDHRLSRDQDIGLLIDVVSRLG
;
A
#
# COMPACT_ATOMS: atom_id res chain seq x y z
N MET A 1 -13.33 -3.20 -21.34
CA MET A 1 -12.43 -2.14 -21.84
C MET A 1 -11.28 -2.11 -20.86
N GLU A 2 -10.06 -2.25 -21.39
CA GLU A 2 -8.86 -2.04 -20.57
C GLU A 2 -8.86 -0.60 -20.07
N ASP A 3 -8.40 -0.39 -18.85
CA ASP A 3 -8.30 0.95 -18.28
C ASP A 3 -7.19 1.72 -18.98
N GLU A 4 -7.44 2.97 -19.29
CA GLU A 4 -6.42 3.84 -19.88
C GLU A 4 -5.39 4.20 -18.80
N ILE A 5 -4.12 3.85 -19.04
CA ILE A 5 -3.00 4.29 -18.21
C ILE A 5 -2.65 5.73 -18.59
N LEU A 6 -2.72 6.60 -17.60
CA LEU A 6 -2.39 8.02 -17.71
C LEU A 6 -1.05 8.30 -17.02
N TYR A 7 -0.41 9.39 -17.40
CA TYR A 7 0.91 9.74 -16.90
C TYR A 7 0.95 11.19 -16.40
N LEU A 8 1.70 11.41 -15.32
CA LEU A 8 1.88 12.74 -14.73
C LEU A 8 3.34 12.94 -14.30
N ASP A 9 3.97 13.97 -14.80
CA ASP A 9 5.35 14.31 -14.43
C ASP A 9 5.42 14.91 -13.02
N ARG A 10 6.16 14.27 -12.12
CA ARG A 10 6.44 14.79 -10.80
C ARG A 10 7.65 15.75 -10.87
N PRO A 11 7.53 17.01 -10.47
CA PRO A 11 8.66 17.94 -10.48
C PRO A 11 9.83 17.41 -9.64
N GLY A 12 10.99 17.26 -10.26
CA GLY A 12 12.19 16.73 -9.63
C GLY A 12 12.19 15.22 -9.36
N GLY A 13 11.21 14.49 -9.92
CA GLY A 13 11.06 13.03 -9.81
C GLY A 13 10.76 12.38 -11.16
N ALA A 14 10.22 11.19 -11.11
CA ALA A 14 9.85 10.41 -12.29
C ALA A 14 8.48 10.81 -12.85
N THR A 15 8.21 10.41 -14.10
CA THR A 15 6.86 10.36 -14.67
C THR A 15 6.10 9.21 -14.03
N LEU A 16 4.97 9.48 -13.39
CA LEU A 16 4.19 8.49 -12.66
C LEU A 16 2.98 8.03 -13.48
N ALA A 17 2.79 6.71 -13.55
CA ALA A 17 1.65 6.08 -14.18
C ALA A 17 0.49 5.89 -13.19
N TYR A 18 -0.73 6.09 -13.66
CA TYR A 18 -1.93 5.91 -12.86
C TYR A 18 -3.16 5.60 -13.72
N CYS A 19 -4.18 4.99 -13.09
CA CYS A 19 -5.52 4.87 -13.61
C CYS A 19 -6.48 5.60 -12.66
N TYR A 20 -7.34 6.45 -13.20
CA TYR A 20 -8.31 7.20 -12.40
C TYR A 20 -9.73 7.00 -12.90
N THR A 21 -10.56 6.44 -12.03
CA THR A 21 -12.01 6.33 -12.23
C THR A 21 -12.69 7.51 -11.53
N PRO A 22 -13.31 8.45 -12.26
CA PRO A 22 -14.02 9.57 -11.64
C PRO A 22 -15.35 9.10 -10.99
N PRO A 23 -15.84 9.82 -9.95
CA PRO A 23 -17.12 9.49 -9.35
C PRO A 23 -18.27 9.81 -10.31
N LYS A 24 -19.34 8.99 -10.27
CA LYS A 24 -20.59 9.33 -10.97
C LYS A 24 -21.29 10.52 -10.30
N ALA A 25 -21.99 11.32 -11.10
CA ALA A 25 -22.69 12.50 -10.60
C ALA A 25 -23.69 12.11 -9.49
N GLY A 26 -23.64 12.84 -8.37
CA GLY A 26 -24.50 12.61 -7.21
C GLY A 26 -24.04 11.53 -6.24
N VAL A 27 -23.04 10.71 -6.59
CA VAL A 27 -22.45 9.73 -5.67
C VAL A 27 -21.52 10.47 -4.70
N LYS A 28 -21.77 10.31 -3.41
CA LYS A 28 -20.94 10.84 -2.32
C LYS A 28 -20.09 9.72 -1.74
N GLY A 29 -18.96 10.08 -1.17
CA GLY A 29 -18.06 9.15 -0.52
C GLY A 29 -16.61 9.59 -0.66
N THR A 30 -15.72 8.81 -0.08
CA THR A 30 -14.28 9.03 -0.19
C THR A 30 -13.76 8.54 -1.55
N THR A 31 -12.72 9.18 -2.09
CA THR A 31 -11.94 8.61 -3.19
C THR A 31 -11.14 7.42 -2.65
N LEU A 32 -11.28 6.26 -3.28
CA LEU A 32 -10.45 5.10 -2.98
C LEU A 32 -9.08 5.25 -3.64
N VAL A 33 -8.01 4.94 -2.91
CA VAL A 33 -6.65 4.96 -3.45
C VAL A 33 -5.97 3.65 -3.10
N PHE A 34 -5.56 2.89 -4.08
CA PHE A 34 -4.88 1.60 -3.88
C PHE A 34 -3.36 1.77 -3.97
N LEU A 35 -2.66 1.26 -2.95
CA LEU A 35 -1.21 1.30 -2.80
C LEU A 35 -0.66 -0.12 -2.94
N PRO A 36 0.04 -0.45 -4.04
CA PRO A 36 0.63 -1.77 -4.29
C PRO A 36 1.68 -2.18 -3.24
N GLY A 37 2.02 -3.46 -3.23
CA GLY A 37 3.12 -4.00 -2.44
C GLY A 37 4.50 -3.73 -3.04
N TYR A 38 5.53 -4.26 -2.39
CA TYR A 38 6.92 -4.18 -2.84
C TYR A 38 7.10 -4.90 -4.17
N MET A 39 7.77 -4.27 -5.14
CA MET A 39 7.96 -4.79 -6.51
C MET A 39 6.66 -5.23 -7.19
N SER A 40 5.55 -4.56 -6.87
CA SER A 40 4.24 -4.81 -7.45
C SER A 40 3.73 -3.56 -8.17
N ASP A 41 2.62 -3.70 -8.88
CA ASP A 41 2.04 -2.64 -9.70
C ASP A 41 0.53 -2.46 -9.48
N MET A 42 -0.05 -1.48 -10.17
CA MET A 42 -1.48 -1.13 -10.10
C MET A 42 -2.40 -2.10 -10.83
N GLU A 43 -1.86 -3.06 -11.60
CA GLU A 43 -2.62 -4.08 -12.34
C GLU A 43 -2.85 -5.36 -11.51
N GLY A 44 -2.34 -5.39 -10.28
CA GLY A 44 -2.56 -6.50 -9.36
C GLY A 44 -4.03 -6.80 -9.13
N GLY A 45 -4.41 -8.10 -9.06
CA GLY A 45 -5.80 -8.56 -9.03
C GLY A 45 -6.69 -7.90 -7.97
N LYS A 46 -6.15 -7.59 -6.78
CA LYS A 46 -6.89 -6.86 -5.72
C LYS A 46 -7.23 -5.42 -6.15
N ALA A 47 -6.26 -4.73 -6.75
CA ALA A 47 -6.44 -3.34 -7.20
C ALA A 47 -7.50 -3.26 -8.30
N VAL A 48 -7.40 -4.14 -9.30
CA VAL A 48 -8.36 -4.24 -10.41
C VAL A 48 -9.76 -4.63 -9.93
N ALA A 49 -9.87 -5.57 -8.99
CA ALA A 49 -11.16 -5.98 -8.44
C ALA A 49 -11.86 -4.85 -7.66
N VAL A 50 -11.12 -4.10 -6.84
CA VAL A 50 -11.67 -2.94 -6.12
C VAL A 50 -12.09 -1.83 -7.10
N ASP A 51 -11.31 -1.59 -8.17
CA ASP A 51 -11.65 -0.60 -9.20
C ASP A 51 -12.90 -1.00 -9.99
N ALA A 52 -13.03 -2.26 -10.36
CA ALA A 52 -14.23 -2.77 -11.03
C ALA A 52 -15.47 -2.56 -10.16
N TRP A 53 -15.40 -2.91 -8.87
CA TRP A 53 -16.46 -2.65 -7.92
C TRP A 53 -16.74 -1.15 -7.75
N ALA A 54 -15.70 -0.31 -7.65
CA ALA A 54 -15.85 1.13 -7.52
C ALA A 54 -16.59 1.73 -8.72
N LYS A 55 -16.28 1.28 -9.95
CA LYS A 55 -16.99 1.66 -11.19
C LYS A 55 -18.46 1.30 -11.17
N GLU A 56 -18.81 0.10 -10.70
CA GLU A 56 -20.19 -0.34 -10.56
C GLU A 56 -20.95 0.55 -9.57
N GLN A 57 -20.34 0.84 -8.41
CA GLN A 57 -20.92 1.71 -7.38
C GLN A 57 -20.85 3.20 -7.74
N GLY A 58 -20.17 3.58 -8.80
CA GLY A 58 -19.94 4.97 -9.19
C GLY A 58 -19.03 5.75 -8.25
N ARG A 59 -18.17 5.06 -7.49
CA ARG A 59 -17.19 5.68 -6.57
C ARG A 59 -15.92 6.06 -7.33
N ALA A 60 -15.26 7.13 -6.87
CA ALA A 60 -13.94 7.49 -7.38
C ALA A 60 -12.86 6.49 -6.91
N MET A 61 -11.96 6.13 -7.83
CA MET A 61 -10.85 5.23 -7.54
C MET A 61 -9.58 5.70 -8.26
N LEU A 62 -8.46 5.70 -7.55
CA LEU A 62 -7.11 5.92 -8.06
C LEU A 62 -6.27 4.66 -7.82
N ARG A 63 -5.73 4.10 -8.90
CA ARG A 63 -4.65 3.10 -8.89
C ARG A 63 -3.40 3.77 -9.42
N LEU A 64 -2.24 3.43 -8.91
CA LEU A 64 -0.98 4.09 -9.27
C LEU A 64 0.21 3.14 -9.19
N ASP A 65 1.23 3.44 -9.96
CA ASP A 65 2.55 2.85 -9.83
C ASP A 65 3.53 3.87 -9.23
N TYR A 66 4.34 3.41 -8.30
CA TYR A 66 5.43 4.23 -7.75
C TYR A 66 6.56 4.39 -8.79
N ALA A 67 7.40 5.40 -8.63
CA ALA A 67 8.60 5.54 -9.44
C ALA A 67 9.44 4.24 -9.46
N GLY A 68 9.87 3.82 -10.65
CA GLY A 68 10.60 2.58 -10.87
C GLY A 68 9.76 1.30 -10.78
N CYS A 69 8.43 1.39 -10.64
CA CYS A 69 7.51 0.24 -10.62
C CYS A 69 6.52 0.30 -11.78
N GLY A 70 6.06 -0.86 -12.24
CA GLY A 70 5.01 -1.00 -13.23
C GLY A 70 5.27 -0.16 -14.50
N ALA A 71 4.32 0.70 -14.85
CA ALA A 71 4.40 1.59 -16.01
C ALA A 71 5.01 2.97 -15.68
N SER A 72 5.35 3.27 -14.42
CA SER A 72 6.03 4.50 -14.04
C SER A 72 7.48 4.52 -14.49
N GLY A 73 7.98 5.73 -14.79
CA GLY A 73 9.40 5.94 -15.09
C GLY A 73 10.28 5.88 -13.85
N GLY A 74 11.59 5.97 -14.07
CA GLY A 74 12.61 5.89 -13.02
C GLY A 74 13.22 4.50 -12.92
N ASP A 75 14.25 4.37 -12.05
CA ASP A 75 14.88 3.11 -11.73
C ASP A 75 14.46 2.69 -10.33
N PHE A 76 14.04 1.43 -10.18
CA PHE A 76 13.60 0.88 -8.90
C PHE A 76 14.69 0.94 -7.82
N GLU A 77 15.93 0.65 -8.19
CA GLU A 77 17.05 0.61 -7.25
C GLU A 77 17.44 2.01 -6.71
N ASP A 78 17.04 3.08 -7.42
CA ASP A 78 17.27 4.46 -6.98
C ASP A 78 16.22 4.96 -5.97
N GLN A 79 15.11 4.23 -5.80
CA GLN A 79 13.99 4.71 -4.99
C GLN A 79 14.12 4.34 -3.51
N SER A 80 13.54 5.18 -2.68
CA SER A 80 13.37 4.94 -1.26
C SER A 80 11.89 4.84 -0.87
N LEU A 81 11.61 4.36 0.34
CA LEU A 81 10.24 4.33 0.87
C LEU A 81 9.62 5.74 0.92
N ILE A 82 10.43 6.75 1.20
CA ILE A 82 9.98 8.15 1.29
C ILE A 82 9.70 8.72 -0.12
N ASP A 83 10.47 8.34 -1.14
CA ASP A 83 10.19 8.75 -2.52
C ASP A 83 8.83 8.21 -2.96
N TRP A 84 8.53 6.94 -2.69
CA TRP A 84 7.23 6.34 -2.99
C TRP A 84 6.08 6.96 -2.19
N ARG A 85 6.29 7.30 -0.92
CA ARG A 85 5.31 8.09 -0.15
C ARG A 85 5.03 9.42 -0.86
N ASP A 86 6.06 10.11 -1.31
CA ASP A 86 5.95 11.42 -1.94
C ASP A 86 5.31 11.34 -3.33
N ASP A 87 5.50 10.22 -4.07
CA ASP A 87 4.75 9.91 -5.29
C ASP A 87 3.25 9.83 -5.02
N VAL A 88 2.87 9.08 -3.99
CA VAL A 88 1.46 8.96 -3.59
C VAL A 88 0.90 10.33 -3.21
N LEU A 89 1.62 11.10 -2.38
CA LEU A 89 1.20 12.45 -1.95
C LEU A 89 1.00 13.36 -3.16
N PHE A 90 1.92 13.34 -4.12
CA PHE A 90 1.82 14.13 -5.34
C PHE A 90 0.57 13.76 -6.15
N LEU A 91 0.34 12.47 -6.41
CA LEU A 91 -0.80 12.02 -7.21
C LEU A 91 -2.14 12.32 -6.52
N ILE A 92 -2.29 12.04 -5.22
CA ILE A 92 -3.55 12.31 -4.51
C ILE A 92 -3.84 13.82 -4.43
N ASP A 93 -2.81 14.66 -4.29
CA ASP A 93 -2.99 16.11 -4.22
C ASP A 93 -3.33 16.72 -5.59
N LYS A 94 -2.90 16.11 -6.69
CA LYS A 94 -3.16 16.57 -8.06
C LYS A 94 -4.45 16.04 -8.63
N LEU A 95 -4.76 14.78 -8.37
CA LEU A 95 -5.83 14.05 -9.09
C LEU A 95 -7.13 13.95 -8.29
N THR A 96 -7.07 14.09 -6.97
CA THR A 96 -8.24 13.87 -6.11
C THR A 96 -8.56 15.11 -5.26
N SER A 97 -9.83 15.23 -4.90
CA SER A 97 -10.31 16.26 -3.98
C SER A 97 -11.12 15.63 -2.85
N GLY A 98 -11.17 16.31 -1.70
CA GLY A 98 -11.98 15.86 -0.56
C GLY A 98 -11.37 14.69 0.21
N ALA A 99 -12.22 13.88 0.80
CA ALA A 99 -11.85 12.78 1.69
C ALA A 99 -11.35 11.55 0.92
N ILE A 100 -10.43 10.81 1.51
CA ILE A 100 -9.74 9.64 0.89
C ILE A 100 -9.87 8.43 1.82
N THR A 101 -10.08 7.26 1.23
CA THR A 101 -9.84 5.95 1.84
C THR A 101 -8.59 5.34 1.19
N LEU A 102 -7.55 5.07 1.96
CA LEU A 102 -6.35 4.39 1.49
C LEU A 102 -6.51 2.88 1.67
N ILE A 103 -6.13 2.12 0.64
CA ILE A 103 -6.12 0.66 0.63
C ILE A 103 -4.68 0.24 0.32
N GLY A 104 -3.97 -0.34 1.28
CA GLY A 104 -2.56 -0.69 1.12
C GLY A 104 -2.31 -2.18 1.29
N SER A 105 -1.61 -2.80 0.34
CA SER A 105 -1.23 -4.21 0.37
C SER A 105 0.25 -4.36 0.72
N SER A 106 0.58 -5.19 1.71
CA SER A 106 1.96 -5.48 2.12
C SER A 106 2.72 -4.18 2.45
N MET A 107 3.84 -3.87 1.77
CA MET A 107 4.54 -2.58 1.88
C MET A 107 3.61 -1.39 1.63
N GLY A 108 2.64 -1.50 0.72
CA GLY A 108 1.63 -0.46 0.50
C GLY A 108 0.82 -0.14 1.75
N GLY A 109 0.67 -1.11 2.68
CA GLY A 109 0.10 -0.88 4.01
C GLY A 109 0.98 0.01 4.91
N TRP A 110 2.30 -0.07 4.77
CA TRP A 110 3.20 0.88 5.45
C TRP A 110 3.11 2.27 4.85
N LEU A 111 3.17 2.38 3.52
CA LEU A 111 2.97 3.65 2.83
C LEU A 111 1.62 4.28 3.17
N MET A 112 0.55 3.48 3.26
CA MET A 112 -0.77 3.91 3.71
C MET A 112 -0.72 4.67 5.05
N LEU A 113 0.00 4.14 6.04
CA LEU A 113 0.16 4.78 7.34
C LEU A 113 0.96 6.08 7.23
N LEU A 114 2.07 6.10 6.47
CA LEU A 114 2.91 7.28 6.27
C LEU A 114 2.15 8.41 5.54
N VAL A 115 1.36 8.06 4.52
CA VAL A 115 0.51 8.99 3.77
C VAL A 115 -0.61 9.54 4.67
N ALA A 116 -1.24 8.70 5.49
CA ALA A 116 -2.29 9.13 6.42
C ALA A 116 -1.76 10.15 7.43
N LEU A 117 -0.58 9.92 7.99
CA LEU A 117 0.08 10.86 8.90
C LEU A 117 0.49 12.17 8.20
N SER A 118 0.77 12.11 6.90
CA SER A 118 1.13 13.30 6.10
C SER A 118 -0.09 14.10 5.62
N ARG A 119 -1.28 13.50 5.57
CA ARG A 119 -2.55 14.14 5.12
C ARG A 119 -3.72 13.84 6.07
N PRO A 120 -3.60 14.16 7.40
CA PRO A 120 -4.58 13.77 8.41
C PRO A 120 -5.97 14.38 8.18
N MET A 121 -6.03 15.53 7.52
CA MET A 121 -7.31 16.18 7.21
C MET A 121 -8.04 15.53 6.03
N ARG A 122 -7.32 14.84 5.15
CA ARG A 122 -7.88 14.22 3.94
C ARG A 122 -8.15 12.74 4.10
N VAL A 123 -7.25 11.99 4.73
CA VAL A 123 -7.41 10.53 4.90
C VAL A 123 -8.40 10.28 6.03
N LYS A 124 -9.48 9.56 5.74
CA LYS A 124 -10.56 9.25 6.68
C LYS A 124 -10.62 7.78 7.06
N ASN A 125 -10.23 6.90 6.14
CA ASN A 125 -10.28 5.46 6.39
C ASN A 125 -9.01 4.80 5.87
N LEU A 126 -8.62 3.69 6.51
CA LEU A 126 -7.50 2.84 6.14
C LEU A 126 -7.95 1.40 6.00
N VAL A 127 -7.51 0.73 4.93
CA VAL A 127 -7.68 -0.71 4.74
C VAL A 127 -6.31 -1.33 4.45
N GLY A 128 -5.76 -2.09 5.39
CA GLY A 128 -4.50 -2.80 5.23
C GLY A 128 -4.73 -4.26 4.87
N ILE A 129 -4.05 -4.76 3.85
CA ILE A 129 -4.11 -6.16 3.40
C ILE A 129 -2.72 -6.76 3.59
N ALA A 130 -2.57 -7.69 4.53
CA ALA A 130 -1.27 -8.25 4.93
C ALA A 130 -0.22 -7.14 5.11
N ALA A 131 -0.63 -6.02 5.75
CA ALA A 131 0.20 -4.82 5.86
C ALA A 131 1.51 -5.12 6.61
N ALA A 132 2.63 -4.64 6.06
CA ALA A 132 3.98 -4.90 6.54
C ALA A 132 4.70 -3.61 7.02
N PRO A 133 4.14 -2.87 8.01
CA PRO A 133 4.86 -1.71 8.54
C PRO A 133 6.18 -2.15 9.18
N ASP A 134 7.20 -1.32 9.04
CA ASP A 134 8.52 -1.50 9.65
C ASP A 134 9.24 -2.80 9.23
N PHE A 135 8.91 -3.42 8.08
CA PHE A 135 9.51 -4.70 7.71
C PHE A 135 11.03 -4.63 7.49
N THR A 136 11.59 -3.45 7.28
CA THR A 136 13.05 -3.26 7.27
C THR A 136 13.70 -3.56 8.62
N ASP A 137 12.94 -3.53 9.71
CA ASP A 137 13.41 -3.91 11.04
C ASP A 137 13.31 -5.42 11.29
N TRP A 138 12.16 -6.00 11.10
CA TRP A 138 11.86 -7.39 11.47
C TRP A 138 11.95 -8.39 10.30
N GLY A 139 11.87 -7.93 9.05
CA GLY A 139 11.85 -8.79 7.86
C GLY A 139 13.23 -9.30 7.43
N PHE A 140 14.32 -8.84 8.05
CA PHE A 140 15.69 -9.21 7.67
C PHE A 140 16.47 -9.74 8.86
N THR A 141 17.25 -10.80 8.63
CA THR A 141 18.26 -11.28 9.59
C THR A 141 19.39 -10.27 9.75
N GLN A 142 20.20 -10.42 10.80
CA GLN A 142 21.37 -9.56 11.01
C GLN A 142 22.40 -9.70 9.87
N GLU A 143 22.54 -10.90 9.31
CA GLU A 143 23.44 -11.16 8.18
C GLU A 143 22.96 -10.43 6.93
N GLN A 144 21.67 -10.50 6.61
CA GLN A 144 21.06 -9.79 5.48
C GLN A 144 21.23 -8.26 5.63
N LYS A 145 20.95 -7.72 6.83
CA LYS A 145 21.17 -6.28 7.13
C LYS A 145 22.62 -5.89 6.91
N MET A 146 23.59 -6.72 7.34
CA MET A 146 25.00 -6.46 7.11
C MET A 146 25.39 -6.53 5.63
N THR A 147 24.80 -7.44 4.87
CA THR A 147 24.97 -7.52 3.41
C THR A 147 24.46 -6.24 2.73
N ILE A 148 23.25 -5.80 3.04
CA ILE A 148 22.67 -4.55 2.51
C ILE A 148 23.59 -3.36 2.80
N LEU A 149 24.11 -3.25 4.03
CA LEU A 149 24.97 -2.14 4.43
C LEU A 149 26.34 -2.19 3.77
N ARG A 150 26.93 -3.37 3.63
CA ARG A 150 28.27 -3.57 3.06
C ARG A 150 28.25 -3.46 1.54
N ASP A 151 27.34 -4.19 0.88
CA ASP A 151 27.37 -4.41 -0.56
C ASP A 151 26.45 -3.44 -1.33
N GLY A 152 25.59 -2.70 -0.59
CA GLY A 152 24.68 -1.71 -1.17
C GLY A 152 23.30 -2.26 -1.50
N LYS A 153 23.16 -3.58 -1.63
CA LYS A 153 21.87 -4.27 -1.85
C LYS A 153 21.92 -5.73 -1.42
N LEU A 154 20.73 -6.30 -1.29
CA LEU A 154 20.46 -7.73 -1.14
C LEU A 154 19.53 -8.17 -2.26
N GLU A 155 19.81 -9.31 -2.89
CA GLU A 155 18.96 -9.96 -3.88
C GLU A 155 18.52 -11.31 -3.33
N GLU A 156 17.20 -11.58 -3.39
CA GLU A 156 16.60 -12.80 -2.85
C GLU A 156 15.66 -13.42 -3.88
N GLU A 157 15.81 -14.71 -4.13
CA GLU A 157 14.87 -15.45 -4.96
C GLU A 157 13.45 -15.37 -4.35
N THR A 158 12.44 -15.28 -5.20
CA THR A 158 11.04 -15.20 -4.81
C THR A 158 10.18 -16.15 -5.64
N GLU A 159 9.10 -16.66 -5.07
CA GLU A 159 8.10 -17.45 -5.80
C GLU A 159 7.11 -16.58 -6.61
N TYR A 160 7.19 -15.26 -6.48
CA TYR A 160 6.24 -14.32 -7.07
C TYR A 160 6.69 -13.77 -8.43
N SER A 161 7.97 -13.88 -8.78
CA SER A 161 8.57 -13.37 -10.01
C SER A 161 9.79 -14.20 -10.42
N ASP A 162 10.11 -14.22 -11.71
CA ASP A 162 11.39 -14.77 -12.23
C ASP A 162 12.58 -13.85 -11.86
N ASP A 163 12.31 -12.56 -11.61
CA ASP A 163 13.32 -11.61 -11.13
C ASP A 163 13.40 -11.65 -9.61
N PRO A 164 14.62 -11.58 -9.02
CA PRO A 164 14.81 -11.58 -7.58
C PRO A 164 14.23 -10.32 -6.91
N TYR A 165 13.83 -10.43 -5.66
CA TYR A 165 13.55 -9.25 -4.84
C TYR A 165 14.85 -8.52 -4.51
N VAL A 166 14.90 -7.24 -4.84
CA VAL A 166 16.07 -6.38 -4.62
C VAL A 166 15.79 -5.42 -3.49
N THR A 167 16.52 -5.53 -2.38
CA THR A 167 16.47 -4.55 -1.28
C THR A 167 17.73 -3.70 -1.29
N THR A 168 17.63 -2.45 -1.71
CA THR A 168 18.75 -1.53 -1.74
C THR A 168 19.02 -0.93 -0.35
N ARG A 169 20.26 -0.47 -0.13
CA ARG A 169 20.63 0.27 1.09
C ARG A 169 19.80 1.54 1.24
N THR A 170 19.55 2.26 0.15
CA THR A 170 18.75 3.48 0.12
C THR A 170 17.33 3.21 0.63
N PHE A 171 16.66 2.19 0.08
CA PHE A 171 15.34 1.78 0.53
C PHE A 171 15.36 1.33 1.99
N TRP A 172 16.29 0.45 2.37
CA TRP A 172 16.37 -0.10 3.73
C TRP A 172 16.57 0.99 4.78
N GLN A 173 17.52 1.94 4.55
CA GLN A 173 17.79 3.06 5.46
C GLN A 173 16.59 4.01 5.57
N SER A 174 15.92 4.29 4.45
CA SER A 174 14.68 5.09 4.42
C SER A 174 13.58 4.43 5.25
N GLY A 175 13.41 3.11 5.12
CA GLY A 175 12.47 2.35 5.93
C GLY A 175 12.83 2.38 7.41
N ASP A 176 14.09 2.09 7.76
CA ASP A 176 14.54 2.12 9.16
C ASP A 176 14.28 3.48 9.84
N SER A 177 14.48 4.57 9.09
CA SER A 177 14.21 5.94 9.56
C SER A 177 12.72 6.27 9.64
N SER A 178 11.87 5.49 8.99
CA SER A 178 10.41 5.71 8.87
C SER A 178 9.57 4.78 9.74
N ARG A 179 10.19 4.08 10.68
CA ARG A 179 9.50 3.13 11.57
C ARG A 179 8.39 3.79 12.39
N LEU A 180 7.27 3.09 12.55
CA LEU A 180 6.05 3.57 13.20
C LEU A 180 5.67 2.77 14.45
N LEU A 181 5.94 1.46 14.49
CA LEU A 181 5.43 0.56 15.53
C LEU A 181 6.08 0.77 16.92
N HIS A 182 7.15 1.56 17.00
CA HIS A 182 7.79 1.89 18.28
C HIS A 182 7.03 2.97 19.10
N LYS A 183 6.03 3.63 18.49
CA LYS A 183 5.25 4.72 19.11
C LYS A 183 3.78 4.65 18.70
N GLU A 184 2.96 5.52 19.27
CA GLU A 184 1.57 5.71 18.87
C GLU A 184 1.50 6.25 17.42
N ILE A 185 0.59 5.68 16.62
CA ILE A 185 0.26 6.15 15.28
C ILE A 185 -0.95 7.07 15.39
N ALA A 186 -0.74 8.37 15.22
CA ALA A 186 -1.73 9.43 15.43
C ALA A 186 -2.75 9.50 14.27
N PHE A 187 -3.54 8.45 14.12
CA PHE A 187 -4.64 8.36 13.16
C PHE A 187 -5.93 8.03 13.89
N ASP A 188 -7.01 8.81 13.63
CA ASP A 188 -8.28 8.75 14.38
C ASP A 188 -9.45 8.22 13.54
N GLY A 189 -9.26 7.96 12.25
CA GLY A 189 -10.28 7.44 11.33
C GLY A 189 -10.50 5.93 11.46
N ALA A 190 -11.46 5.40 10.71
CA ALA A 190 -11.73 3.97 10.70
C ALA A 190 -10.59 3.17 10.06
N VAL A 191 -10.19 2.06 10.69
CA VAL A 191 -9.12 1.17 10.21
C VAL A 191 -9.62 -0.27 10.13
N ARG A 192 -9.34 -0.90 9.01
CA ARG A 192 -9.63 -2.33 8.76
C ARG A 192 -8.36 -3.02 8.30
N LEU A 193 -7.95 -4.05 9.02
CA LEU A 193 -6.75 -4.83 8.69
C LEU A 193 -7.18 -6.27 8.37
N LEU A 194 -6.84 -6.74 7.18
CA LEU A 194 -7.11 -8.09 6.70
C LEU A 194 -5.79 -8.85 6.65
N HIS A 195 -5.72 -10.05 7.25
CA HIS A 195 -4.48 -10.83 7.25
C HIS A 195 -4.76 -12.33 7.19
N GLY A 196 -3.97 -13.04 6.38
CA GLY A 196 -4.00 -14.49 6.29
C GLY A 196 -3.17 -15.12 7.43
N GLN A 197 -3.71 -16.14 8.11
CA GLN A 197 -2.93 -16.82 9.16
C GLN A 197 -1.94 -17.85 8.61
N LYS A 198 -1.93 -18.09 7.29
CA LYS A 198 -0.91 -18.86 6.57
C LYS A 198 0.03 -17.98 5.76
N ASP A 199 0.06 -16.69 6.05
CA ASP A 199 1.02 -15.76 5.47
C ASP A 199 2.44 -16.18 5.88
N ALA A 200 3.27 -16.52 4.88
CA ALA A 200 4.64 -16.96 5.08
C ALA A 200 5.65 -15.79 5.05
N ASP A 201 5.23 -14.64 4.51
CA ASP A 201 6.09 -13.47 4.30
C ASP A 201 5.96 -12.47 5.45
N VAL A 202 4.73 -12.21 5.88
CA VAL A 202 4.42 -11.24 6.95
C VAL A 202 3.67 -11.94 8.08
N PRO A 203 4.28 -12.08 9.27
CA PRO A 203 3.58 -12.63 10.43
C PRO A 203 2.30 -11.84 10.73
N TRP A 204 1.16 -12.51 10.77
CA TRP A 204 -0.16 -11.87 10.94
C TRP A 204 -0.28 -11.11 12.27
N GLU A 205 0.59 -11.40 13.22
CA GLU A 205 0.69 -10.70 14.50
C GLU A 205 1.01 -9.21 14.32
N TYR A 206 1.67 -8.82 13.22
CA TYR A 206 1.93 -7.41 12.91
C TYR A 206 0.66 -6.62 12.63
N SER A 207 -0.42 -7.25 12.14
CA SER A 207 -1.73 -6.58 12.09
C SER A 207 -2.29 -6.28 13.47
N LEU A 208 -2.10 -7.18 14.45
CA LEU A 208 -2.51 -6.92 15.84
C LEU A 208 -1.63 -5.85 16.49
N GLU A 209 -0.32 -5.88 16.23
CA GLU A 209 0.59 -4.86 16.76
C GLU A 209 0.27 -3.49 16.15
N THR A 210 0.02 -3.41 14.85
CA THR A 210 -0.41 -2.18 14.18
C THR A 210 -1.71 -1.65 14.78
N ALA A 211 -2.70 -2.51 14.99
CA ALA A 211 -3.98 -2.14 15.61
C ALA A 211 -3.79 -1.55 17.02
N LYS A 212 -2.88 -2.10 17.84
CA LYS A 212 -2.56 -1.58 19.16
C LYS A 212 -1.89 -0.20 19.14
N LYS A 213 -1.13 0.10 18.07
CA LYS A 213 -0.40 1.38 17.96
C LYS A 213 -1.24 2.50 17.37
N ILE A 214 -2.26 2.19 16.61
CA ILE A 214 -3.19 3.20 16.06
C ILE A 214 -4.04 3.80 17.17
N ARG A 215 -4.13 5.13 17.19
CA ARG A 215 -4.86 5.88 18.21
C ARG A 215 -6.38 5.76 18.10
N SER A 216 -6.89 5.49 16.90
CA SER A 216 -8.33 5.34 16.66
C SER A 216 -8.97 4.24 17.50
N ASP A 217 -10.17 4.49 18.01
CA ASP A 217 -11.03 3.47 18.66
C ASP A 217 -11.78 2.59 17.64
N ASP A 218 -11.88 3.00 16.36
CA ASP A 218 -12.55 2.23 15.30
C ASP A 218 -11.53 1.42 14.49
N VAL A 219 -10.93 0.42 15.12
CA VAL A 219 -9.98 -0.51 14.49
C VAL A 219 -10.52 -1.92 14.54
N GLN A 220 -10.56 -2.59 13.37
CA GLN A 220 -10.97 -3.99 13.26
C GLN A 220 -9.90 -4.80 12.53
N VAL A 221 -9.63 -6.01 13.01
CA VAL A 221 -8.70 -6.96 12.39
C VAL A 221 -9.47 -8.20 11.95
N HIS A 222 -9.39 -8.55 10.67
CA HIS A 222 -9.98 -9.71 10.06
C HIS A 222 -8.90 -10.75 9.77
N LEU A 223 -8.89 -11.85 10.53
CA LEU A 223 -7.94 -12.94 10.32
C LEU A 223 -8.59 -14.05 9.49
N VAL A 224 -8.00 -14.33 8.33
CA VAL A 224 -8.43 -15.40 7.42
C VAL A 224 -7.60 -16.65 7.73
N LYS A 225 -8.23 -17.66 8.35
CA LYS A 225 -7.55 -18.84 8.92
C LYS A 225 -6.66 -19.59 7.92
N ASP A 226 -7.10 -19.70 6.68
CA ASP A 226 -6.41 -20.40 5.60
C ASP A 226 -5.87 -19.47 4.52
N GLY A 227 -5.88 -18.14 4.79
CA GLY A 227 -5.36 -17.09 3.89
C GLY A 227 -3.83 -17.07 3.89
N ASP A 228 -3.28 -16.86 2.70
CA ASP A 228 -1.87 -16.62 2.44
C ASP A 228 -1.54 -15.10 2.44
N HIS A 229 -0.30 -14.74 2.08
CA HIS A 229 0.12 -13.35 1.96
C HIS A 229 -0.68 -12.56 0.92
N ARG A 230 -1.03 -13.20 -0.18
CA ARG A 230 -1.69 -12.53 -1.30
C ARG A 230 -3.15 -12.17 -1.01
N LEU A 231 -3.88 -13.00 -0.26
CA LEU A 231 -5.32 -12.85 -0.04
C LEU A 231 -6.07 -12.53 -1.35
N SER A 232 -5.83 -13.35 -2.37
CA SER A 232 -6.28 -13.09 -3.75
C SER A 232 -7.31 -14.10 -4.27
N ARG A 233 -7.76 -15.07 -3.43
CA ARG A 233 -8.85 -15.98 -3.80
C ARG A 233 -10.16 -15.22 -3.87
N ASP A 234 -11.13 -15.70 -4.62
CA ASP A 234 -12.44 -15.04 -4.78
C ASP A 234 -13.08 -14.66 -3.44
N GLN A 235 -12.99 -15.55 -2.44
CA GLN A 235 -13.51 -15.28 -1.10
C GLN A 235 -12.74 -14.16 -0.38
N ASP A 236 -11.44 -14.02 -0.61
CA ASP A 236 -10.61 -12.98 0.00
C ASP A 236 -10.89 -11.62 -0.65
N ILE A 237 -11.04 -11.61 -1.97
CA ILE A 237 -11.48 -10.42 -2.73
C ILE A 237 -12.89 -10.01 -2.29
N GLY A 238 -13.81 -10.96 -2.14
CA GLY A 238 -15.16 -10.70 -1.62
C GLY A 238 -15.14 -10.06 -0.23
N LEU A 239 -14.29 -10.56 0.68
CA LEU A 239 -14.10 -9.97 2.01
C LEU A 239 -13.54 -8.54 1.91
N LEU A 240 -12.53 -8.31 1.07
CA LEU A 240 -11.96 -6.97 0.86
C LEU A 240 -13.04 -5.98 0.38
N ILE A 241 -13.83 -6.36 -0.61
CA ILE A 241 -14.90 -5.52 -1.16
C ILE A 241 -15.98 -5.24 -0.08
N ASP A 242 -16.39 -6.26 0.70
CA ASP A 242 -17.35 -6.06 1.80
C ASP A 242 -16.82 -5.05 2.82
N VAL A 243 -15.56 -5.17 3.22
CA VAL A 243 -14.91 -4.26 4.15
C VAL A 243 -14.84 -2.83 3.59
N VAL A 244 -14.41 -2.65 2.34
CA VAL A 244 -14.33 -1.33 1.67
C VAL A 244 -15.72 -0.72 1.50
N SER A 245 -16.75 -1.52 1.23
CA SER A 245 -18.12 -1.05 1.02
C SER A 245 -18.73 -0.38 2.25
N ARG A 246 -18.29 -0.77 3.44
CA ARG A 246 -18.75 -0.24 4.74
C ARG A 246 -18.04 1.05 5.16
N LEU A 247 -17.00 1.44 4.43
CA LEU A 247 -16.22 2.66 4.64
C LEU A 247 -16.61 3.69 3.58
N GLY A 248 -17.70 4.42 3.83
CA GLY A 248 -18.34 5.27 2.83
C GLY A 248 -18.19 6.75 3.03
#